data_95ca88224eac06053407d92d3a4463f0
#
_entry.id   95ca88224eac06053407d92d3a4463f0
#
_cell.length_a   1.000
_cell.length_b   1.000
_cell.length_c   1.000
_cell.angle_alpha   90.00
_cell.angle_beta   90.00
_cell.angle_gamma   90.00
#
_symmetry.space_group_name_H-M   'P 1'
#
loop_
_entity.id
_entity.type
_entity.pdbx_description
1 polymer ?
#
loop_
_entity_poly.entity_id
_entity_poly.type
_entity_poly.pdbx_seq_one_letter_code
_entity_poly.pdbx_strand_id
1 'polypeptide(L)'
;NATYAGVNDIHAMLGLPPFKIKYEKCEIILCTVDERLKNTGITVMDGPFFSLMPFGQTGLHSLTSVTFTPHETSYDAVATFPCQQQSEGKCRPGSLYNCNECPAKPQSAWPYMSQLARKYLKEEYGFAYQGSLFSMKPILKASEIDDSRPTVVRVMNTEPMLVSVLSGKINT
;
A
#
# COMPACT_ATOMS: atom_id res chain seq x y z
N ASN A 1 -7.19 -17.23 -9.27
CA ASN A 1 -6.79 -16.55 -8.04
C ASN A 1 -6.13 -15.20 -8.38
N ALA A 2 -6.82 -14.11 -8.16
CA ALA A 2 -6.35 -12.73 -8.36
C ALA A 2 -6.69 -11.87 -7.12
N THR A 3 -6.42 -12.39 -5.93
CA THR A 3 -6.81 -11.81 -4.66
C THR A 3 -5.78 -10.79 -4.12
N TYR A 4 -4.83 -10.36 -4.95
CA TYR A 4 -3.80 -9.38 -4.64
C TYR A 4 -3.01 -9.77 -3.37
N ALA A 5 -3.19 -9.06 -2.24
CA ALA A 5 -2.50 -9.38 -0.98
C ALA A 5 -2.87 -10.76 -0.40
N GLY A 6 -4.04 -11.30 -0.74
CA GLY A 6 -4.50 -12.62 -0.32
C GLY A 6 -4.08 -13.78 -1.25
N VAL A 7 -3.22 -13.54 -2.25
CA VAL A 7 -2.85 -14.56 -3.23
C VAL A 7 -2.22 -15.80 -2.58
N ASN A 8 -1.36 -15.58 -1.60
CA ASN A 8 -0.70 -16.66 -0.85
C ASN A 8 -1.60 -17.30 0.21
N ASP A 9 -2.63 -16.60 0.68
CA ASP A 9 -3.63 -17.19 1.60
C ASP A 9 -4.39 -18.33 0.90
N ILE A 10 -4.79 -18.10 -0.37
CA ILE A 10 -5.42 -19.14 -1.20
C ILE A 10 -4.42 -20.27 -1.49
N HIS A 11 -3.15 -19.97 -1.77
CA HIS A 11 -2.14 -21.01 -1.96
C HIS A 11 -1.96 -21.87 -0.71
N ALA A 12 -1.88 -21.26 0.48
CA ALA A 12 -1.77 -21.97 1.74
C ALA A 12 -2.96 -22.90 2.02
N MET A 13 -4.18 -22.43 1.75
CA MET A 13 -5.40 -23.24 1.88
C MET A 13 -5.39 -24.48 0.97
N LEU A 14 -4.74 -24.40 -0.18
CA LEU A 14 -4.68 -25.47 -1.18
C LEU A 14 -3.37 -26.27 -1.12
N GLY A 15 -2.49 -26.01 -0.15
CA GLY A 15 -1.19 -26.68 -0.05
C GLY A 15 -0.23 -26.38 -1.21
N LEU A 16 -0.40 -25.22 -1.88
CA LEU A 16 0.40 -24.81 -3.03
C LEU A 16 1.59 -23.93 -2.60
N PRO A 17 2.68 -23.94 -3.37
CA PRO A 17 3.84 -23.12 -3.07
C PRO A 17 3.50 -21.62 -3.17
N PRO A 18 3.90 -20.79 -2.18
CA PRO A 18 3.60 -19.37 -2.18
C PRO A 18 4.43 -18.61 -3.24
N PHE A 19 3.94 -17.46 -3.66
CA PHE A 19 4.80 -16.44 -4.26
C PHE A 19 5.78 -15.89 -3.21
N LYS A 20 7.00 -15.62 -3.63
CA LYS A 20 7.97 -14.90 -2.78
C LYS A 20 7.62 -13.42 -2.77
N ILE A 21 6.86 -13.00 -1.76
CA ILE A 21 6.31 -11.65 -1.61
C ILE A 21 6.90 -10.99 -0.36
N LYS A 22 7.10 -9.69 -0.44
CA LYS A 22 7.18 -8.76 0.67
C LYS A 22 5.82 -8.06 0.80
N TYR A 23 5.25 -8.03 1.98
CA TYR A 23 4.01 -7.31 2.26
C TYR A 23 4.34 -6.01 2.96
N GLU A 24 3.82 -4.91 2.47
CA GLU A 24 3.91 -3.60 3.11
C GLU A 24 2.52 -3.13 3.53
N LYS A 25 2.37 -2.77 4.80
CA LYS A 25 1.20 -2.04 5.27
C LYS A 25 1.41 -0.57 4.97
N CYS A 26 0.70 -0.06 3.97
CA CYS A 26 0.89 1.28 3.41
C CYS A 26 -0.23 2.23 3.82
N GLU A 27 0.12 3.50 3.96
CA GLU A 27 -0.81 4.61 4.17
C GLU A 27 -0.87 5.52 2.95
N ILE A 28 -2.06 5.93 2.57
CA ILE A 28 -2.32 7.06 1.69
C ILE A 28 -3.00 8.12 2.54
N ILE A 29 -2.36 9.25 2.74
CA ILE A 29 -2.94 10.37 3.46
C ILE A 29 -3.84 11.15 2.52
N LEU A 30 -5.03 11.51 2.98
CA LEU A 30 -5.94 12.42 2.31
C LEU A 30 -5.85 13.81 2.95
N CYS A 31 -5.72 14.84 2.14
CA CYS A 31 -5.61 16.22 2.58
C CYS A 31 -6.36 17.17 1.65
N THR A 32 -6.82 18.29 2.19
CA THR A 32 -7.20 19.46 1.40
C THR A 32 -5.95 20.20 0.96
N VAL A 33 -6.05 20.95 -0.13
CA VAL A 33 -4.98 21.81 -0.64
C VAL A 33 -5.52 23.21 -0.92
N ASP A 34 -4.60 24.16 -1.05
CA ASP A 34 -4.93 25.51 -1.55
C ASP A 34 -5.61 25.42 -2.94
N GLU A 35 -6.56 26.33 -3.20
CA GLU A 35 -7.35 26.31 -4.44
C GLU A 35 -6.49 26.34 -5.71
N ARG A 36 -5.31 26.98 -5.66
CA ARG A 36 -4.34 27.01 -6.77
C ARG A 36 -3.73 25.66 -7.11
N LEU A 37 -3.78 24.70 -6.18
CA LEU A 37 -3.27 23.33 -6.35
C LEU A 37 -4.38 22.31 -6.66
N LYS A 38 -5.64 22.69 -6.63
CA LYS A 38 -6.80 21.80 -6.68
C LYS A 38 -6.77 20.75 -7.81
N ASN A 39 -6.24 21.11 -8.98
CA ASN A 39 -6.13 20.21 -10.13
C ASN A 39 -4.68 19.93 -10.51
N THR A 40 -3.74 20.15 -9.60
CA THR A 40 -2.31 20.02 -9.84
C THR A 40 -1.74 18.84 -9.09
N GLY A 41 -1.11 17.92 -9.81
CA GLY A 41 -0.29 16.87 -9.22
C GLY A 41 1.16 17.35 -9.10
N ILE A 42 1.76 17.12 -7.94
CA ILE A 42 3.16 17.45 -7.65
C ILE A 42 3.86 16.17 -7.25
N THR A 43 4.96 15.84 -7.92
CA THR A 43 5.87 14.77 -7.53
C THR A 43 7.28 15.34 -7.45
N VAL A 44 7.91 15.18 -6.28
CA VAL A 44 9.33 15.50 -6.09
C VAL A 44 10.13 14.23 -6.27
N MET A 45 11.08 14.27 -7.20
CA MET A 45 11.98 13.17 -7.56
C MET A 45 13.42 13.57 -7.24
N ASP A 46 14.31 12.60 -7.12
CA ASP A 46 15.72 12.78 -6.73
C ASP A 46 15.93 13.31 -5.31
N GLY A 47 15.74 12.42 -4.35
CA GLY A 47 15.90 12.70 -2.93
C GLY A 47 14.78 12.08 -2.11
N PRO A 48 14.30 12.73 -1.05
CA PRO A 48 13.17 12.23 -0.29
C PRO A 48 11.87 12.40 -1.10
N PHE A 49 11.56 11.39 -1.91
CA PHE A 49 10.39 11.37 -2.77
C PHE A 49 9.09 11.55 -2.01
N PHE A 50 8.25 12.45 -2.50
CA PHE A 50 6.84 12.50 -2.12
C PHE A 50 5.98 12.85 -3.35
N SER A 51 4.70 12.50 -3.29
CA SER A 51 3.72 12.90 -4.27
C SER A 51 2.49 13.48 -3.57
N LEU A 52 2.01 14.60 -4.09
CA LEU A 52 0.76 15.25 -3.71
C LEU A 52 -0.11 15.29 -4.97
N MET A 53 -1.12 14.42 -5.06
CA MET A 53 -1.88 14.17 -6.28
C MET A 53 -3.38 14.33 -6.04
N PRO A 54 -4.15 14.90 -7.00
CA PRO A 54 -5.61 14.86 -6.93
C PRO A 54 -6.11 13.42 -6.72
N PHE A 55 -7.01 13.21 -5.73
CA PHE A 55 -7.53 11.90 -5.38
C PHE A 55 -8.91 11.68 -6.01
N GLY A 56 -8.91 11.23 -7.26
CA GLY A 56 -10.12 11.04 -8.05
C GLY A 56 -10.95 12.32 -8.14
N GLN A 57 -12.26 12.19 -7.97
CA GLN A 57 -13.21 13.31 -7.98
C GLN A 57 -13.65 13.77 -6.58
N THR A 58 -12.88 13.42 -5.55
CA THR A 58 -13.23 13.70 -4.14
C THR A 58 -13.03 15.17 -3.73
N GLY A 59 -12.30 15.93 -4.53
CA GLY A 59 -11.84 17.28 -4.14
C GLY A 59 -10.66 17.28 -3.16
N LEU A 60 -10.18 16.09 -2.76
CA LEU A 60 -9.02 15.90 -1.90
C LEU A 60 -7.78 15.57 -2.73
N HIS A 61 -6.63 15.67 -2.10
CA HIS A 61 -5.36 15.17 -2.60
C HIS A 61 -4.87 14.01 -1.77
N SER A 62 -4.19 13.07 -2.39
CA SER A 62 -3.40 12.04 -1.72
C SER A 62 -1.98 12.56 -1.50
N LEU A 63 -1.46 12.39 -0.29
CA LEU A 63 -0.06 12.63 0.03
C LEU A 63 0.59 11.28 0.36
N THR A 64 1.65 10.95 -0.36
CA THR A 64 2.44 9.72 -0.18
C THR A 64 3.92 10.04 -0.25
N SER A 65 4.75 9.23 0.39
CA SER A 65 6.21 9.31 0.26
C SER A 65 6.84 7.93 0.30
N VAL A 66 7.95 7.74 -0.38
CA VAL A 66 8.66 6.46 -0.38
C VAL A 66 9.07 6.05 1.04
N THR A 67 9.49 7.01 1.87
CA THR A 67 9.98 6.76 3.22
C THR A 67 8.88 6.45 4.23
N PHE A 68 7.73 7.16 4.17
CA PHE A 68 6.74 7.14 5.25
C PHE A 68 5.43 6.45 4.87
N THR A 69 5.19 6.17 3.58
CA THR A 69 4.02 5.42 3.14
C THR A 69 4.00 3.99 3.68
N PRO A 70 5.11 3.21 3.66
CA PRO A 70 5.17 1.93 4.34
C PRO A 70 5.31 2.12 5.85
N HIS A 71 4.38 1.58 6.64
CA HIS A 71 4.43 1.58 8.11
C HIS A 71 5.14 0.35 8.64
N GLU A 72 4.84 -0.79 8.08
CA GLU A 72 5.39 -2.08 8.51
C GLU A 72 5.58 -3.00 7.30
N THR A 73 6.54 -3.89 7.42
CA THR A 73 6.90 -4.85 6.37
C THR A 73 6.91 -6.26 6.93
N SER A 74 6.36 -7.22 6.18
CA SER A 74 6.45 -8.66 6.46
C SER A 74 7.05 -9.40 5.27
N TYR A 75 7.96 -10.35 5.57
CA TYR A 75 8.59 -11.23 4.59
C TYR A 75 8.11 -12.69 4.70
N ASP A 76 7.11 -12.93 5.53
CA ASP A 76 6.52 -14.25 5.74
C ASP A 76 5.78 -14.74 4.49
N ALA A 77 5.49 -16.04 4.44
CA ALA A 77 4.77 -16.65 3.33
C ALA A 77 3.36 -16.04 3.14
N VAL A 78 2.71 -15.69 4.25
CA VAL A 78 1.46 -14.92 4.31
C VAL A 78 1.69 -13.65 5.13
N ALA A 79 0.91 -12.61 4.89
CA ALA A 79 1.08 -11.33 5.56
C ALA A 79 0.92 -11.47 7.10
N THR A 80 2.02 -11.26 7.84
CA THR A 80 2.09 -11.41 9.29
C THR A 80 2.63 -10.12 9.91
N PHE A 81 1.87 -9.51 10.82
CA PHE A 81 2.20 -8.24 11.45
C PHE A 81 1.90 -8.24 12.95
N PRO A 82 2.68 -7.54 13.79
CA PRO A 82 2.44 -7.45 15.24
C PRO A 82 1.04 -6.95 15.60
N CYS A 83 0.48 -6.03 14.82
CA CYS A 83 -0.84 -5.46 15.05
C CYS A 83 -1.98 -6.50 15.00
N GLN A 84 -1.76 -7.65 14.40
CA GLN A 84 -2.76 -8.73 14.35
C GLN A 84 -3.12 -9.24 15.75
N GLN A 85 -2.17 -9.22 16.70
CA GLN A 85 -2.42 -9.58 18.09
C GLN A 85 -3.39 -8.61 18.80
N GLN A 86 -3.46 -7.37 18.33
CA GLN A 86 -4.29 -6.30 18.88
C GLN A 86 -5.60 -6.11 18.11
N SER A 87 -5.87 -6.96 17.11
CA SER A 87 -7.01 -6.82 16.20
C SER A 87 -8.31 -7.42 16.73
N GLU A 88 -8.35 -7.85 17.99
CA GLU A 88 -9.49 -8.55 18.60
C GLU A 88 -9.90 -9.82 17.80
N GLY A 89 -8.92 -10.49 17.20
CA GLY A 89 -9.14 -11.69 16.38
C GLY A 89 -9.69 -11.44 14.98
N LYS A 90 -9.96 -10.17 14.60
CA LYS A 90 -10.48 -9.82 13.27
C LYS A 90 -9.45 -10.01 12.16
N CYS A 91 -8.18 -9.74 12.45
CA CYS A 91 -7.08 -9.88 11.51
C CYS A 91 -6.08 -10.94 12.01
N ARG A 92 -5.69 -11.85 11.12
CA ARG A 92 -4.72 -12.91 11.44
C ARG A 92 -3.95 -13.31 10.18
N PRO A 93 -2.78 -13.98 10.32
CA PRO A 93 -2.08 -14.54 9.17
C PRO A 93 -3.00 -15.45 8.34
N GLY A 94 -3.02 -15.26 7.03
CA GLY A 94 -3.91 -15.99 6.11
C GLY A 94 -5.37 -15.52 6.07
N SER A 95 -5.72 -14.47 6.85
CA SER A 95 -7.07 -13.88 6.86
C SER A 95 -6.98 -12.41 7.26
N LEU A 96 -6.57 -11.57 6.30
CA LEU A 96 -6.43 -10.14 6.52
C LEU A 96 -7.79 -9.45 6.69
N TYR A 97 -7.85 -8.50 7.60
CA TYR A 97 -8.98 -7.61 7.79
C TYR A 97 -8.69 -6.22 7.21
N ASN A 98 -9.73 -5.45 6.92
CA ASN A 98 -9.60 -4.09 6.43
C ASN A 98 -8.92 -3.19 7.48
N CYS A 99 -7.71 -2.73 7.19
CA CYS A 99 -6.94 -1.89 8.12
C CYS A 99 -7.65 -0.57 8.48
N ASN A 100 -8.55 -0.07 7.62
CA ASN A 100 -9.29 1.16 7.89
C ASN A 100 -10.37 1.00 8.97
N GLU A 101 -10.83 -0.23 9.20
CA GLU A 101 -11.87 -0.59 10.17
C GLU A 101 -11.30 -1.40 11.36
N CYS A 102 -10.00 -1.69 11.33
CA CYS A 102 -9.35 -2.51 12.32
C CYS A 102 -9.17 -1.74 13.65
N PRO A 103 -9.45 -2.37 14.82
CA PRO A 103 -9.12 -1.77 16.12
C PRO A 103 -7.64 -1.41 16.26
N ALA A 104 -6.76 -2.20 15.63
CA ALA A 104 -5.32 -1.97 15.60
C ALA A 104 -4.87 -1.10 14.39
N LYS A 105 -5.73 -0.18 13.94
CA LYS A 105 -5.40 0.78 12.89
C LYS A 105 -4.15 1.59 13.27
N PRO A 106 -3.14 1.72 12.39
CA PRO A 106 -1.93 2.47 12.68
C PRO A 106 -2.23 3.97 12.91
N GLN A 107 -1.37 4.64 13.67
CA GLN A 107 -1.37 6.10 13.69
C GLN A 107 -0.85 6.63 12.35
N SER A 108 -1.44 7.74 11.91
CA SER A 108 -1.03 8.37 10.65
C SER A 108 0.40 8.92 10.72
N ALA A 109 1.15 8.72 9.64
CA ALA A 109 2.44 9.36 9.41
C ALA A 109 2.32 10.83 8.93
N TRP A 110 1.12 11.42 9.02
CA TRP A 110 0.88 12.82 8.63
C TRP A 110 1.93 13.81 9.15
N PRO A 111 2.35 13.79 10.43
CA PRO A 111 3.34 14.75 10.92
C PRO A 111 4.63 14.71 10.11
N TYR A 112 5.09 13.52 9.76
CA TYR A 112 6.35 13.32 9.00
C TYR A 112 6.18 13.65 7.52
N MET A 113 5.11 13.14 6.88
CA MET A 113 4.86 13.39 5.45
C MET A 113 4.56 14.86 5.18
N SER A 114 3.78 15.52 6.04
CA SER A 114 3.48 16.94 5.89
C SER A 114 4.72 17.81 6.08
N GLN A 115 5.57 17.48 7.05
CA GLN A 115 6.84 18.19 7.24
C GLN A 115 7.77 18.01 6.05
N LEU A 116 7.83 16.80 5.46
CA LEU A 116 8.60 16.55 4.24
C LEU A 116 8.07 17.41 3.08
N ALA A 117 6.77 17.40 2.80
CA ALA A 117 6.18 18.18 1.72
C ALA A 117 6.40 19.69 1.89
N ARG A 118 6.30 20.21 3.13
CA ARG A 118 6.55 21.64 3.44
C ARG A 118 7.97 22.11 3.14
N LYS A 119 8.95 21.23 3.03
CA LYS A 119 10.32 21.62 2.62
C LYS A 119 10.40 22.05 1.16
N TYR A 120 9.45 21.62 0.34
CA TYR A 120 9.47 21.84 -1.12
C TYR A 120 8.33 22.73 -1.60
N LEU A 121 7.26 22.82 -0.83
CA LEU A 121 6.13 23.70 -1.13
C LEU A 121 6.33 25.05 -0.46
N LYS A 122 6.02 26.12 -1.19
CA LYS A 122 6.02 27.47 -0.59
C LYS A 122 4.96 27.52 0.51
N GLU A 123 5.21 28.31 1.55
CA GLU A 123 4.35 28.42 2.72
C GLU A 123 2.91 28.85 2.37
N GLU A 124 2.75 29.65 1.33
CA GLU A 124 1.45 30.10 0.82
C GLU A 124 0.57 28.98 0.22
N TYR A 125 1.15 27.80 -0.11
CA TYR A 125 0.43 26.63 -0.59
C TYR A 125 0.07 25.73 0.59
N GLY A 126 -0.98 26.10 1.32
CA GLY A 126 -1.46 25.34 2.45
C GLY A 126 -2.07 24.00 2.05
N PHE A 127 -1.88 23.01 2.91
CA PHE A 127 -2.60 21.73 2.85
C PHE A 127 -2.88 21.23 4.27
N ALA A 128 -4.02 20.57 4.47
CA ALA A 128 -4.49 20.15 5.79
C ALA A 128 -5.01 18.71 5.77
N TYR A 129 -4.69 17.97 6.83
CA TYR A 129 -5.09 16.58 7.02
C TYR A 129 -6.60 16.41 7.05
N GLN A 130 -7.10 15.41 6.34
CA GLN A 130 -8.51 15.01 6.34
C GLN A 130 -8.71 13.56 6.77
N GLY A 131 -7.72 12.72 6.59
CA GLY A 131 -7.79 11.31 6.95
C GLY A 131 -6.71 10.48 6.32
N SER A 132 -6.75 9.19 6.59
CA SER A 132 -5.81 8.21 6.02
C SER A 132 -6.53 6.96 5.59
N LEU A 133 -6.10 6.42 4.45
CA LEU A 133 -6.47 5.11 3.96
C LEU A 133 -5.28 4.17 4.10
N PHE A 134 -5.52 3.02 4.69
CA PHE A 134 -4.50 1.98 4.84
C PHE A 134 -4.81 0.80 3.92
N SER A 135 -3.77 0.26 3.32
CA SER A 135 -3.87 -0.90 2.44
C SER A 135 -2.67 -1.82 2.60
N MET A 136 -2.86 -3.08 2.23
CA MET A 136 -1.79 -4.05 2.16
C MET A 136 -1.26 -4.12 0.73
N LYS A 137 0.04 -3.88 0.55
CA LYS A 137 0.71 -3.89 -0.75
C LYS A 137 1.65 -5.09 -0.85
N PRO A 138 1.36 -6.08 -1.69
CA PRO A 138 2.27 -7.18 -1.99
C PRO A 138 3.29 -6.74 -3.04
N ILE A 139 4.56 -7.04 -2.81
CA ILE A 139 5.67 -6.75 -3.72
C ILE A 139 6.45 -8.05 -3.92
N LEU A 140 6.70 -8.46 -5.17
CA LEU A 140 7.57 -9.58 -5.44
C LEU A 140 8.99 -9.28 -4.94
N LYS A 141 9.59 -10.20 -4.18
CA LYS A 141 10.95 -10.03 -3.65
C LYS A 141 11.99 -9.82 -4.76
N ALA A 142 11.79 -10.42 -5.94
CA ALA A 142 12.66 -10.20 -7.09
C ALA A 142 12.65 -8.76 -7.60
N SER A 143 11.55 -8.04 -7.41
CA SER A 143 11.39 -6.64 -7.85
C SER A 143 12.07 -5.61 -6.93
N GLU A 144 12.63 -6.04 -5.79
CA GLU A 144 13.37 -5.14 -4.91
C GLU A 144 14.74 -4.74 -5.48
N ILE A 145 15.24 -5.51 -6.45
CA ILE A 145 16.56 -5.27 -7.06
C ILE A 145 16.46 -4.20 -8.17
N ASP A 146 15.38 -4.22 -8.95
CA ASP A 146 15.24 -3.42 -10.18
C ASP A 146 13.94 -2.57 -10.23
N ASP A 147 13.11 -2.63 -9.19
CA ASP A 147 11.77 -1.99 -9.11
C ASP A 147 10.85 -2.31 -10.32
N SER A 148 11.08 -3.45 -10.98
CA SER A 148 10.41 -3.82 -12.24
C SER A 148 8.89 -4.03 -12.09
N ARG A 149 8.44 -4.58 -10.96
CA ARG A 149 7.03 -4.86 -10.60
C ARG A 149 6.21 -5.50 -11.73
N PRO A 150 6.65 -6.65 -12.28
CA PRO A 150 5.93 -7.30 -13.35
C PRO A 150 4.59 -7.86 -12.87
N THR A 151 3.63 -7.99 -13.80
CA THR A 151 2.48 -8.87 -13.57
C THR A 151 2.91 -10.31 -13.79
N VAL A 152 2.69 -11.15 -12.79
CA VAL A 152 3.03 -12.57 -12.84
C VAL A 152 1.76 -13.40 -12.96
N VAL A 153 1.71 -14.25 -13.98
CA VAL A 153 0.65 -15.25 -14.21
C VAL A 153 1.25 -16.63 -14.10
N ARG A 154 0.72 -17.48 -13.23
CA ARG A 154 1.19 -18.86 -13.05
C ARG A 154 0.02 -19.83 -13.09
N VAL A 155 0.15 -20.89 -13.88
CA VAL A 155 -0.71 -22.06 -13.75
C VAL A 155 -0.17 -22.89 -12.60
N MET A 156 -0.97 -23.00 -11.53
CA MET A 156 -0.58 -23.67 -10.28
C MET A 156 -1.03 -25.14 -10.26
N ASN A 157 -2.13 -25.45 -10.93
CA ASN A 157 -2.69 -26.78 -11.06
C ASN A 157 -3.46 -26.88 -12.37
N THR A 158 -3.55 -28.06 -12.92
CA THR A 158 -4.27 -28.34 -14.19
C THR A 158 -5.62 -29.05 -13.97
N GLU A 159 -5.77 -29.78 -12.86
CA GLU A 159 -6.99 -30.54 -12.53
C GLU A 159 -7.36 -30.42 -11.04
N PRO A 160 -8.30 -29.57 -10.67
CA PRO A 160 -8.94 -28.53 -11.49
C PRO A 160 -7.94 -27.43 -11.85
N MET A 161 -8.15 -26.76 -12.98
CA MET A 161 -7.25 -25.68 -13.40
C MET A 161 -7.27 -24.52 -12.41
N LEU A 162 -6.11 -24.16 -11.87
CA LEU A 162 -5.92 -22.99 -11.04
C LEU A 162 -4.85 -22.10 -11.65
N VAL A 163 -5.24 -20.88 -11.98
CA VAL A 163 -4.34 -19.82 -12.43
C VAL A 163 -4.25 -18.74 -11.36
N SER A 164 -3.04 -18.41 -10.94
CA SER A 164 -2.80 -17.32 -9.98
C SER A 164 -2.14 -16.14 -10.66
N VAL A 165 -2.70 -14.95 -10.42
CA VAL A 165 -2.24 -13.67 -10.98
C VAL A 165 -1.84 -12.75 -9.85
N LEU A 166 -0.62 -12.22 -9.90
CA LEU A 166 -0.15 -11.15 -9.02
C LEU A 166 0.30 -9.97 -9.88
N SER A 167 -0.45 -8.88 -9.83
CA SER A 167 -0.12 -7.65 -10.55
C SER A 167 0.81 -6.77 -9.73
N GLY A 168 1.87 -6.29 -10.35
CA GLY A 168 2.82 -5.35 -9.73
C GLY A 168 2.43 -3.89 -9.93
N LYS A 169 1.64 -3.57 -10.97
CA LYS A 169 1.18 -2.21 -11.32
C LYS A 169 -0.26 -2.25 -11.79
N ILE A 170 -0.97 -1.12 -11.63
CA ILE A 170 -2.42 -1.04 -11.91
C ILE A 170 -2.77 -1.17 -13.41
N ASN A 171 -1.83 -0.90 -14.28
CA ASN A 171 -2.03 -0.81 -15.74
C ASN A 171 -1.18 -1.81 -16.53
N THR A 172 -0.94 -2.97 -15.98
CA THR A 172 -0.24 -4.09 -16.66
C THR A 172 -1.13 -5.32 -16.76
#